data_c65a7991e9b983a404053572ba302d03
#
_entry.id   c65a7991e9b983a404053572ba302d03
#
_cell.length_a   1.000
_cell.length_b   1.000
_cell.length_c   1.000
_cell.angle_alpha   90.00
_cell.angle_beta   90.00
_cell.angle_gamma   90.00
#
_symmetry.space_group_name_H-M   'P 1'
#
loop_
_entity.id
_entity.type
_entity.pdbx_description
1 polymer ?
#
loop_
_entity_poly.entity_id
_entity_poly.type
_entity_poly.pdbx_seq_one_letter_code
_entity_poly.pdbx_strand_id
1 'polypeptide(L)'
;SLDLLQRNNERSTEDLRALSRMRRTVENMEGLVETLLLLAREEDLSESKNSVSINDLVSSSIDQLVPMANKRGVKLVLIERTVLWVQASSQVIQILISNLVRNAINYTREGSVEVEIGNDHITVTDTGIGMSSDELRHAFEPFYRSERGRASSEGHGLGLSIVRRLVYQFSWQISVQSNVGEGTSISVKFR
;
A
#
# COMPACT_ATOMS: atom_id res chain seq x y z
N SER A 1 24.04 -33.47 -26.54
CA SER A 1 24.40 -32.05 -26.77
C SER A 1 23.17 -31.14 -26.59
N LEU A 2 21.98 -31.48 -27.09
CA LEU A 2 20.74 -30.74 -26.91
C LEU A 2 20.22 -30.77 -25.46
N ASP A 3 20.31 -31.90 -24.77
CA ASP A 3 19.93 -32.07 -23.36
C ASP A 3 20.77 -31.18 -22.41
N LEU A 4 22.06 -30.96 -22.71
CA LEU A 4 22.92 -30.09 -21.93
C LEU A 4 22.58 -28.61 -22.12
N LEU A 5 22.14 -28.22 -23.32
CA LEU A 5 21.69 -26.86 -23.60
C LEU A 5 20.30 -26.56 -22.97
N GLN A 6 19.40 -27.54 -22.96
CA GLN A 6 18.10 -27.40 -22.28
C GLN A 6 18.29 -27.30 -20.76
N ARG A 7 19.10 -28.13 -20.13
CA ARG A 7 19.42 -28.04 -18.70
C ARG A 7 20.09 -26.72 -18.30
N ASN A 8 20.93 -26.14 -19.16
CA ASN A 8 21.55 -24.84 -18.90
C ASN A 8 20.55 -23.69 -19.02
N ASN A 9 19.56 -23.79 -19.92
CA ASN A 9 18.53 -22.80 -20.10
C ASN A 9 17.50 -22.82 -18.93
N GLU A 10 17.19 -24.02 -18.41
CA GLU A 10 16.32 -24.17 -17.24
C GLU A 10 16.99 -23.64 -15.96
N ARG A 11 18.31 -23.93 -15.76
CA ARG A 11 19.08 -23.34 -14.65
C ARG A 11 19.15 -21.83 -14.73
N SER A 12 19.35 -21.26 -15.90
CA SER A 12 19.36 -19.80 -16.09
C SER A 12 18.03 -19.14 -15.76
N THR A 13 16.91 -19.79 -16.06
CA THR A 13 15.56 -19.27 -15.72
C THR A 13 15.24 -19.42 -14.23
N GLU A 14 15.71 -20.48 -13.58
CA GLU A 14 15.58 -20.67 -12.13
C GLU A 14 16.44 -19.67 -11.35
N ASP A 15 17.68 -19.45 -11.79
CA ASP A 15 18.58 -18.46 -11.20
C ASP A 15 18.02 -17.03 -11.32
N LEU A 16 17.48 -16.67 -12.48
CA LEU A 16 16.82 -15.37 -12.67
C LEU A 16 15.57 -15.21 -11.78
N ARG A 17 14.78 -16.27 -11.60
CA ARG A 17 13.66 -16.27 -10.66
C ARG A 17 14.12 -16.20 -9.21
N ALA A 18 15.22 -16.84 -8.84
CA ALA A 18 15.81 -16.76 -7.52
C ALA A 18 16.34 -15.35 -7.23
N LEU A 19 17.09 -14.76 -8.16
CA LEU A 19 17.60 -13.40 -8.07
C LEU A 19 16.46 -12.36 -7.98
N SER A 20 15.40 -12.52 -8.77
CA SER A 20 14.24 -11.62 -8.70
C SER A 20 13.49 -11.74 -7.36
N ARG A 21 13.44 -12.94 -6.77
CA ARG A 21 12.91 -13.15 -5.41
C ARG A 21 13.78 -12.50 -4.34
N MET A 22 15.12 -12.71 -4.43
CA MET A 22 16.08 -12.11 -3.49
C MET A 22 16.02 -10.57 -3.54
N ARG A 23 16.08 -9.98 -4.73
CA ARG A 23 15.97 -8.54 -4.93
C ARG A 23 14.69 -7.99 -4.30
N ARG A 24 13.55 -8.62 -4.54
CA ARG A 24 12.27 -8.23 -3.97
C ARG A 24 12.25 -8.35 -2.43
N THR A 25 12.89 -9.39 -1.88
CA THR A 25 13.03 -9.54 -0.42
C THR A 25 13.87 -8.42 0.17
N VAL A 26 14.95 -8.00 -0.48
CA VAL A 26 15.80 -6.89 -0.05
C VAL A 26 15.02 -5.56 -0.12
N GLU A 27 14.38 -5.25 -1.24
CA GLU A 27 13.53 -4.05 -1.40
C GLU A 27 12.44 -3.95 -0.31
N ASN A 28 11.90 -5.09 0.11
CA ASN A 28 10.91 -5.15 1.18
C ASN A 28 11.52 -4.99 2.58
N MET A 29 12.71 -5.54 2.82
CA MET A 29 13.45 -5.32 4.06
C MET A 29 13.86 -3.85 4.21
N GLU A 30 14.28 -3.19 3.13
CA GLU A 30 14.57 -1.76 3.11
C GLU A 30 13.35 -0.94 3.50
N GLY A 31 12.18 -1.17 2.89
CA GLY A 31 10.93 -0.49 3.24
C GLY A 31 10.47 -0.76 4.68
N LEU A 32 10.73 -1.96 5.21
CA LEU A 32 10.50 -2.30 6.61
C LEU A 32 11.41 -1.52 7.55
N VAL A 33 12.70 -1.51 7.25
CA VAL A 33 13.72 -0.80 8.05
C VAL A 33 13.45 0.70 8.03
N GLU A 34 13.17 1.29 6.88
CA GLU A 34 12.78 2.71 6.77
C GLU A 34 11.54 3.02 7.60
N THR A 35 10.52 2.17 7.55
CA THR A 35 9.30 2.34 8.35
C THR A 35 9.58 2.20 9.84
N LEU A 36 10.40 1.22 10.24
CA LEU A 36 10.79 1.02 11.64
C LEU A 36 11.66 2.18 12.15
N LEU A 37 12.59 2.69 11.34
CA LEU A 37 13.41 3.85 11.67
C LEU A 37 12.56 5.12 11.78
N LEU A 38 11.59 5.30 10.89
CA LEU A 38 10.63 6.40 10.97
C LEU A 38 9.84 6.31 12.28
N LEU A 39 9.35 5.12 12.63
CA LEU A 39 8.56 4.89 13.82
C LEU A 39 9.40 4.93 15.13
N ALA A 40 10.70 4.66 15.06
CA ALA A 40 11.62 4.76 16.20
C ALA A 40 12.08 6.20 16.49
N ARG A 41 11.97 7.10 15.51
CA ARG A 41 12.24 8.55 15.69
C ARG A 41 11.00 9.28 16.22
N GLU A 42 10.38 8.75 17.27
CA GLU A 42 9.14 9.31 17.84
C GLU A 42 9.25 10.80 18.22
N GLU A 43 10.43 11.24 18.65
CA GLU A 43 10.69 12.63 19.05
C GLU A 43 10.75 13.59 17.84
N ASP A 44 11.34 13.18 16.72
CA ASP A 44 11.45 14.03 15.52
C ASP A 44 10.13 14.15 14.73
N LEU A 45 9.24 13.17 14.83
CA LEU A 45 7.96 13.15 14.08
C LEU A 45 6.89 14.02 14.75
N SER A 46 6.92 14.14 16.08
CA SER A 46 5.98 14.97 16.84
C SER A 46 6.30 16.47 16.76
N GLU A 47 7.56 16.82 16.43
CA GLU A 47 8.00 18.21 16.33
C GLU A 47 7.76 18.85 14.96
N SER A 48 7.37 18.11 13.92
CA SER A 48 7.07 18.72 12.64
C SER A 48 5.71 19.45 12.70
N LYS A 49 5.75 20.66 13.25
CA LYS A 49 4.63 21.64 13.28
C LYS A 49 4.25 22.15 11.87
N ASN A 50 4.79 21.54 10.84
CA ASN A 50 4.54 21.97 9.46
C ASN A 50 3.21 21.38 8.98
N SER A 51 2.36 22.26 8.47
CA SER A 51 1.16 21.86 7.76
C SER A 51 1.54 21.45 6.34
N VAL A 52 1.13 20.27 5.90
CA VAL A 52 1.40 19.75 4.55
C VAL A 52 0.11 19.63 3.75
N SER A 53 0.20 19.93 2.46
CA SER A 53 -0.90 19.74 1.51
C SER A 53 -1.08 18.26 1.21
N ILE A 54 -2.21 17.70 1.57
CA ILE A 54 -2.55 16.31 1.24
C ILE A 54 -2.72 16.15 -0.27
N ASN A 55 -3.30 17.15 -0.94
CA ASN A 55 -3.53 17.13 -2.39
C ASN A 55 -2.23 16.93 -3.16
N ASP A 56 -1.17 17.71 -2.84
CA ASP A 56 0.12 17.60 -3.52
C ASP A 56 0.79 16.24 -3.28
N LEU A 57 0.71 15.74 -2.04
CA LEU A 57 1.31 14.46 -1.67
C LEU A 57 0.57 13.27 -2.27
N VAL A 58 -0.78 13.32 -2.34
CA VAL A 58 -1.59 12.30 -3.00
C VAL A 58 -1.31 12.29 -4.49
N SER A 59 -1.33 13.46 -5.16
CA SER A 59 -1.03 13.58 -6.59
C SER A 59 0.34 13.00 -6.93
N SER A 60 1.38 13.41 -6.20
CA SER A 60 2.74 12.87 -6.38
C SER A 60 2.83 11.35 -6.15
N SER A 61 2.12 10.82 -5.14
CA SER A 61 2.09 9.38 -4.85
C SER A 61 1.36 8.59 -5.94
N ILE A 62 0.28 9.14 -6.48
CA ILE A 62 -0.47 8.55 -7.60
C ILE A 62 0.41 8.46 -8.83
N ASP A 63 1.10 9.56 -9.22
CA ASP A 63 2.00 9.58 -10.38
C ASP A 63 3.07 8.49 -10.31
N GLN A 64 3.64 8.26 -9.12
CA GLN A 64 4.61 7.20 -8.90
C GLN A 64 4.01 5.78 -9.03
N LEU A 65 2.72 5.61 -8.75
CA LEU A 65 2.05 4.31 -8.76
C LEU A 65 1.32 4.00 -10.07
N VAL A 66 1.12 5.00 -10.96
CA VAL A 66 0.52 4.80 -12.30
C VAL A 66 1.18 3.68 -13.10
N PRO A 67 2.53 3.56 -13.18
CA PRO A 67 3.17 2.45 -13.91
C PRO A 67 2.80 1.08 -13.34
N MET A 68 2.68 0.97 -12.02
CA MET A 68 2.27 -0.27 -11.35
C MET A 68 0.80 -0.61 -11.64
N ALA A 69 -0.09 0.38 -11.58
CA ALA A 69 -1.51 0.22 -11.90
C ALA A 69 -1.70 -0.20 -13.36
N ASN A 70 -1.04 0.48 -14.30
CA ASN A 70 -1.11 0.16 -15.73
C ASN A 70 -0.63 -1.26 -16.04
N LYS A 71 0.45 -1.72 -15.41
CA LYS A 71 0.96 -3.09 -15.57
C LYS A 71 -0.06 -4.15 -15.14
N ARG A 72 -1.00 -3.78 -14.24
CA ARG A 72 -2.05 -4.67 -13.72
C ARG A 72 -3.41 -4.45 -14.40
N GLY A 73 -3.52 -3.51 -15.35
CA GLY A 73 -4.79 -3.15 -15.97
C GLY A 73 -5.78 -2.45 -15.03
N VAL A 74 -5.26 -1.82 -13.97
CA VAL A 74 -6.06 -1.11 -12.96
C VAL A 74 -6.12 0.38 -13.30
N LYS A 75 -7.32 0.93 -13.39
CA LYS A 75 -7.53 2.38 -13.56
C LYS A 75 -7.36 3.08 -12.22
N LEU A 76 -6.43 4.02 -12.13
CA LEU A 76 -6.22 4.84 -10.93
C LEU A 76 -6.89 6.20 -11.13
N VAL A 77 -7.75 6.61 -10.18
CA VAL A 77 -8.56 7.83 -10.26
C VAL A 77 -8.34 8.67 -9.02
N LEU A 78 -8.09 9.97 -9.17
CA LEU A 78 -8.03 10.94 -8.07
C LEU A 78 -9.28 11.82 -8.12
N ILE A 79 -9.94 11.98 -6.97
CA ILE A 79 -11.08 12.87 -6.75
C ILE A 79 -10.74 13.86 -5.63
N GLU A 80 -10.58 15.11 -5.97
CA GLU A 80 -10.30 16.18 -5.03
C GLU A 80 -11.60 16.97 -4.77
N ARG A 81 -12.19 16.80 -3.57
CA ARG A 81 -13.39 17.55 -3.16
C ARG A 81 -13.03 18.87 -2.53
N THR A 82 -11.84 18.96 -1.95
CA THR A 82 -11.37 20.13 -1.21
C THR A 82 -9.86 20.18 -1.17
N VAL A 83 -9.29 21.27 -0.69
CA VAL A 83 -7.87 21.38 -0.33
C VAL A 83 -7.75 21.04 1.15
N LEU A 84 -6.97 19.99 1.45
CA LEU A 84 -6.80 19.48 2.81
C LEU A 84 -5.37 19.67 3.29
N TRP A 85 -5.23 20.34 4.44
CA TRP A 85 -3.95 20.53 5.13
C TRP A 85 -3.90 19.76 6.43
N VAL A 86 -2.81 19.06 6.69
CA VAL A 86 -2.64 18.21 7.88
C VAL A 86 -1.31 18.53 8.57
N GLN A 87 -1.34 18.57 9.91
CA GLN A 87 -0.14 18.70 10.74
C GLN A 87 0.57 17.34 10.83
N ALA A 88 1.53 17.13 9.94
CA ALA A 88 2.36 15.92 9.92
C ALA A 88 3.60 16.16 9.04
N SER A 89 4.59 15.26 9.09
CA SER A 89 5.66 15.30 8.10
C SER A 89 5.17 14.77 6.75
N SER A 90 5.67 15.33 5.65
CA SER A 90 5.37 14.85 4.29
C SER A 90 5.68 13.36 4.12
N GLN A 91 6.75 12.88 4.76
CA GLN A 91 7.17 11.48 4.72
C GLN A 91 6.12 10.54 5.35
N VAL A 92 5.55 10.92 6.49
CA VAL A 92 4.46 10.15 7.15
C VAL A 92 3.25 10.02 6.24
N ILE A 93 2.82 11.13 5.64
CA ILE A 93 1.69 11.15 4.73
C ILE A 93 1.97 10.32 3.47
N GLN A 94 3.16 10.43 2.87
CA GLN A 94 3.56 9.63 1.71
C GLN A 94 3.56 8.13 2.02
N ILE A 95 4.07 7.72 3.19
CA ILE A 95 4.04 6.30 3.62
C ILE A 95 2.60 5.83 3.79
N LEU A 96 1.73 6.62 4.40
CA LEU A 96 0.32 6.30 4.57
C LEU A 96 -0.36 6.08 3.22
N ILE A 97 -0.27 7.07 2.32
CA ILE A 97 -0.92 7.05 1.00
C ILE A 97 -0.37 5.89 0.16
N SER A 98 0.96 5.75 0.08
CA SER A 98 1.58 4.71 -0.75
C SER A 98 1.20 3.30 -0.29
N ASN A 99 1.08 3.05 1.02
CA ASN A 99 0.63 1.76 1.54
C ASN A 99 -0.84 1.49 1.21
N LEU A 100 -1.73 2.48 1.35
CA LEU A 100 -3.15 2.32 1.01
C LEU A 100 -3.34 2.07 -0.48
N VAL A 101 -2.77 2.93 -1.34
CA VAL A 101 -2.97 2.84 -2.80
C VAL A 101 -2.29 1.61 -3.38
N ARG A 102 -1.06 1.27 -2.95
CA ARG A 102 -0.37 0.05 -3.37
C ARG A 102 -1.14 -1.20 -2.97
N ASN A 103 -1.74 -1.20 -1.78
CA ASN A 103 -2.57 -2.30 -1.32
C ASN A 103 -3.80 -2.45 -2.24
N ALA A 104 -4.53 -1.38 -2.50
CA ALA A 104 -5.68 -1.37 -3.40
C ALA A 104 -5.32 -1.90 -4.81
N ILE A 105 -4.22 -1.40 -5.42
CA ILE A 105 -3.74 -1.89 -6.72
C ILE A 105 -3.38 -3.38 -6.68
N ASN A 106 -2.75 -3.84 -5.59
CA ASN A 106 -2.32 -5.23 -5.47
C ASN A 106 -3.48 -6.22 -5.39
N TYR A 107 -4.58 -5.82 -4.79
CA TYR A 107 -5.76 -6.69 -4.61
C TYR A 107 -6.85 -6.47 -5.65
N THR A 108 -6.64 -5.55 -6.60
CA THR A 108 -7.48 -5.37 -7.79
C THR A 108 -6.81 -6.06 -8.98
N ARG A 109 -7.52 -6.96 -9.67
CA ARG A 109 -7.03 -7.64 -10.89
C ARG A 109 -7.43 -6.88 -12.14
N GLU A 110 -8.70 -6.50 -12.21
CA GLU A 110 -9.32 -5.68 -13.25
C GLU A 110 -10.28 -4.73 -12.58
N GLY A 111 -10.34 -3.47 -13.03
CA GLY A 111 -11.23 -2.46 -12.46
C GLY A 111 -10.52 -1.16 -12.11
N SER A 112 -10.87 -0.57 -10.98
CA SER A 112 -10.36 0.75 -10.59
C SER A 112 -9.98 0.84 -9.12
N VAL A 113 -9.06 1.75 -8.87
CA VAL A 113 -8.73 2.27 -7.53
C VAL A 113 -9.01 3.77 -7.57
N GLU A 114 -9.86 4.21 -6.67
CA GLU A 114 -10.23 5.61 -6.51
C GLU A 114 -9.63 6.14 -5.20
N VAL A 115 -9.00 7.31 -5.29
CA VAL A 115 -8.49 8.04 -4.13
C VAL A 115 -9.28 9.35 -4.03
N GLU A 116 -10.09 9.49 -2.99
CA GLU A 116 -10.88 10.69 -2.72
C GLU A 116 -10.26 11.50 -1.57
N ILE A 117 -10.13 12.81 -1.76
CA ILE A 117 -9.74 13.78 -0.73
C ILE A 117 -11.00 14.55 -0.30
N GLY A 118 -11.44 14.29 0.94
CA GLY A 118 -12.56 14.98 1.57
C GLY A 118 -12.10 16.13 2.49
N ASN A 119 -13.04 16.68 3.27
CA ASN A 119 -12.76 17.86 4.10
C ASN A 119 -11.75 17.61 5.23
N ASP A 120 -11.72 16.41 5.78
CA ASP A 120 -10.89 16.03 6.92
C ASP A 120 -10.34 14.60 6.80
N HIS A 121 -10.47 13.99 5.64
CA HIS A 121 -10.11 12.58 5.42
C HIS A 121 -9.62 12.33 3.99
N ILE A 122 -8.92 11.21 3.82
CA ILE A 122 -8.70 10.56 2.52
C ILE A 122 -9.43 9.21 2.53
N THR A 123 -9.99 8.83 1.39
CA THR A 123 -10.58 7.50 1.19
C THR A 123 -9.96 6.85 -0.03
N VAL A 124 -9.51 5.59 0.13
CA VAL A 124 -9.04 4.76 -0.98
C VAL A 124 -10.03 3.62 -1.15
N THR A 125 -10.65 3.56 -2.31
CA THR A 125 -11.65 2.53 -2.66
C THR A 125 -11.15 1.72 -3.86
N ASP A 126 -11.17 0.41 -3.75
CA ASP A 126 -10.84 -0.52 -4.83
C ASP A 126 -12.04 -1.41 -5.20
N THR A 127 -12.06 -1.87 -6.44
CA THR A 127 -13.02 -2.86 -6.95
C THR A 127 -12.43 -4.27 -6.98
N GLY A 128 -11.56 -4.58 -6.03
CA GLY A 128 -10.79 -5.82 -6.00
C GLY A 128 -11.52 -7.00 -5.37
N ILE A 129 -10.74 -7.96 -4.88
CA ILE A 129 -11.27 -9.22 -4.33
C ILE A 129 -12.09 -9.04 -3.04
N GLY A 130 -11.94 -7.92 -2.36
CA GLY A 130 -12.53 -7.67 -1.05
C GLY A 130 -12.11 -8.65 0.03
N MET A 131 -12.66 -8.50 1.22
CA MET A 131 -12.36 -9.31 2.41
C MET A 131 -13.64 -9.80 3.06
N SER A 132 -13.61 -11.02 3.60
CA SER A 132 -14.63 -11.52 4.51
C SER A 132 -14.49 -10.87 5.89
N SER A 133 -15.51 -11.00 6.75
CA SER A 133 -15.45 -10.49 8.13
C SER A 133 -14.30 -11.10 8.93
N ASP A 134 -13.94 -12.36 8.67
CA ASP A 134 -12.80 -13.02 9.31
C ASP A 134 -11.48 -12.45 8.84
N GLU A 135 -11.30 -12.28 7.52
CA GLU A 135 -10.10 -11.68 6.94
C GLU A 135 -9.93 -10.23 7.41
N LEU A 136 -11.02 -9.46 7.50
CA LEU A 136 -10.98 -8.08 7.95
C LEU A 136 -10.51 -7.94 9.38
N ARG A 137 -10.86 -8.87 10.29
CA ARG A 137 -10.38 -8.86 11.69
C ARG A 137 -8.87 -8.96 11.80
N HIS A 138 -8.24 -9.68 10.87
CA HIS A 138 -6.79 -9.92 10.86
C HIS A 138 -6.03 -9.03 9.86
N ALA A 139 -6.72 -8.28 8.99
CA ALA A 139 -6.13 -7.54 7.88
C ALA A 139 -5.05 -6.52 8.30
N PHE A 140 -5.11 -6.05 9.55
CA PHE A 140 -4.14 -5.11 10.12
C PHE A 140 -3.04 -5.78 10.95
N GLU A 141 -3.02 -7.10 11.05
CA GLU A 141 -1.93 -7.82 11.72
C GLU A 141 -0.69 -7.86 10.82
N PRO A 142 0.51 -7.66 11.39
CA PRO A 142 1.75 -7.78 10.62
C PRO A 142 1.87 -9.18 9.98
N PHE A 143 2.32 -9.21 8.72
CA PHE A 143 2.52 -10.44 7.94
C PHE A 143 1.26 -11.23 7.61
N TYR A 144 0.08 -10.78 8.02
CA TYR A 144 -1.16 -11.44 7.67
C TYR A 144 -1.47 -11.30 6.17
N ARG A 145 -1.85 -12.41 5.57
CA ARG A 145 -2.34 -12.50 4.19
C ARG A 145 -3.34 -13.64 4.09
N SER A 146 -4.52 -13.35 3.62
CA SER A 146 -5.51 -14.40 3.34
C SER A 146 -5.04 -15.33 2.20
N GLU A 147 -5.58 -16.53 2.12
CA GLU A 147 -5.26 -17.47 1.03
C GLU A 147 -5.54 -16.85 -0.35
N ARG A 148 -6.69 -16.19 -0.50
CA ARG A 148 -7.04 -15.46 -1.73
C ARG A 148 -6.09 -14.31 -2.02
N GLY A 149 -5.67 -13.61 -0.99
CA GLY A 149 -4.69 -12.53 -1.07
C GLY A 149 -3.31 -13.02 -1.51
N ARG A 150 -2.87 -14.19 -1.06
CA ARG A 150 -1.60 -14.81 -1.51
C ARG A 150 -1.63 -15.16 -3.00
N ALA A 151 -2.77 -15.60 -3.51
CA ALA A 151 -2.94 -15.92 -4.93
C ALA A 151 -3.05 -14.67 -5.82
N SER A 152 -3.43 -13.53 -5.26
CA SER A 152 -3.71 -12.30 -6.02
C SER A 152 -2.58 -11.28 -6.04
N SER A 153 -1.72 -11.29 -5.02
CA SER A 153 -0.71 -10.25 -4.86
C SER A 153 0.63 -10.81 -4.40
N GLU A 154 1.68 -10.03 -4.58
CA GLU A 154 3.06 -10.36 -4.19
C GLU A 154 3.54 -9.58 -2.96
N GLY A 155 2.63 -9.06 -2.12
CA GLY A 155 2.97 -8.28 -0.93
C GLY A 155 3.35 -9.13 0.30
N HIS A 156 3.92 -8.51 1.34
CA HIS A 156 4.41 -9.18 2.57
C HIS A 156 3.43 -9.09 3.76
N GLY A 157 2.26 -8.50 3.57
CA GLY A 157 1.28 -8.34 4.63
C GLY A 157 1.64 -7.28 5.67
N LEU A 158 2.43 -6.27 5.31
CA LEU A 158 2.87 -5.21 6.22
C LEU A 158 2.15 -3.88 5.99
N GLY A 159 1.64 -3.61 4.79
CA GLY A 159 1.10 -2.30 4.42
C GLY A 159 0.02 -1.80 5.38
N LEU A 160 -1.01 -2.60 5.66
CA LEU A 160 -2.10 -2.17 6.55
C LEU A 160 -1.68 -2.11 8.02
N SER A 161 -0.74 -2.93 8.48
CA SER A 161 -0.21 -2.83 9.84
C SER A 161 0.59 -1.53 10.04
N ILE A 162 1.33 -1.07 9.01
CA ILE A 162 1.98 0.23 9.00
C ILE A 162 0.94 1.35 9.07
N VAL A 163 -0.09 1.31 8.23
CA VAL A 163 -1.20 2.28 8.26
C VAL A 163 -1.82 2.35 9.65
N ARG A 164 -2.16 1.22 10.28
CA ARG A 164 -2.72 1.18 11.63
C ARG A 164 -1.81 1.84 12.65
N ARG A 165 -0.50 1.58 12.58
CA ARG A 165 0.47 2.16 13.51
C ARG A 165 0.57 3.68 13.36
N LEU A 166 0.63 4.20 12.14
CA LEU A 166 0.62 5.65 11.87
C LEU A 166 -0.67 6.30 12.39
N VAL A 167 -1.81 5.71 12.07
CA VAL A 167 -3.12 6.20 12.54
C VAL A 167 -3.17 6.28 14.07
N TYR A 168 -2.66 5.26 14.76
CA TYR A 168 -2.59 5.26 16.23
C TYR A 168 -1.63 6.34 16.76
N GLN A 169 -0.43 6.43 16.20
CA GLN A 169 0.62 7.36 16.64
C GLN A 169 0.19 8.83 16.48
N PHE A 170 -0.50 9.16 15.39
CA PHE A 170 -0.97 10.52 15.13
C PHE A 170 -2.40 10.80 15.65
N SER A 171 -2.99 9.87 16.40
CA SER A 171 -4.35 9.95 16.90
C SER A 171 -5.40 10.20 15.80
N TRP A 172 -5.14 9.72 14.59
CA TRP A 172 -6.09 9.74 13.49
C TRP A 172 -7.14 8.62 13.66
N GLN A 173 -8.17 8.63 12.81
CA GLN A 173 -9.18 7.57 12.82
C GLN A 173 -9.13 6.81 11.49
N ILE A 174 -9.35 5.51 11.55
CA ILE A 174 -9.44 4.66 10.37
C ILE A 174 -10.77 3.92 10.37
N SER A 175 -11.42 3.88 9.23
CA SER A 175 -12.59 3.02 8.99
C SER A 175 -12.38 2.18 7.74
N VAL A 176 -12.91 0.97 7.75
CA VAL A 176 -12.80 0.01 6.64
C VAL A 176 -14.14 -0.62 6.36
N GLN A 177 -14.50 -0.66 5.10
CA GLN A 177 -15.64 -1.40 4.58
C GLN A 177 -15.15 -2.33 3.47
N SER A 178 -15.49 -3.60 3.54
CA SER A 178 -15.07 -4.57 2.54
C SER A 178 -16.08 -5.71 2.43
N ASN A 179 -16.37 -6.09 1.20
CA ASN A 179 -17.19 -7.25 0.87
C ASN A 179 -16.48 -8.12 -0.16
N VAL A 180 -16.61 -9.43 -0.01
CA VAL A 180 -15.99 -10.38 -0.93
C VAL A 180 -16.53 -10.18 -2.35
N GLY A 181 -15.63 -9.92 -3.30
CA GLY A 181 -15.96 -9.72 -4.71
C GLY A 181 -16.44 -8.31 -5.08
N GLU A 182 -16.60 -7.40 -4.09
CA GLU A 182 -17.04 -6.01 -4.33
C GLU A 182 -15.89 -5.02 -4.15
N GLY A 183 -14.81 -5.42 -3.45
CA GLY A 183 -13.66 -4.58 -3.16
C GLY A 183 -13.59 -4.10 -1.72
N THR A 184 -12.73 -3.10 -1.50
CA THR A 184 -12.46 -2.54 -0.17
C THR A 184 -12.43 -1.02 -0.24
N SER A 185 -13.00 -0.37 0.77
CA SER A 185 -12.90 1.07 0.99
C SER A 185 -12.27 1.32 2.35
N ILE A 186 -11.16 2.07 2.37
CA ILE A 186 -10.44 2.45 3.59
C ILE A 186 -10.41 3.98 3.67
N SER A 187 -10.95 4.53 4.76
CA SER A 187 -10.93 5.96 5.02
C SER A 187 -10.07 6.27 6.25
N VAL A 188 -9.19 7.25 6.11
CA VAL A 188 -8.38 7.80 7.20
C VAL A 188 -8.76 9.25 7.42
N LYS A 189 -9.27 9.54 8.62
CA LYS A 189 -9.67 10.86 9.04
C LYS A 189 -8.57 11.49 9.89
N PHE A 190 -8.13 12.66 9.48
CA PHE A 190 -7.13 13.47 10.18
C PHE A 190 -7.80 14.33 11.25
N ARG A 191 -7.08 14.64 12.29
CA ARG A 191 -7.51 15.57 13.34
C ARG A 191 -6.74 16.88 13.26
#